data_fdc2908f98a77e1299fde381cfeea435
#
_entry.id   fdc2908f98a77e1299fde381cfeea435
#
_cell.length_a   1.000
_cell.length_b   1.000
_cell.length_c   1.000
_cell.angle_alpha   90.00
_cell.angle_beta   90.00
_cell.angle_gamma   90.00
#
_symmetry.space_group_name_H-M   'P 1'
#
loop_
_entity.id
_entity.type
_entity.pdbx_description
1 polymer ?
#
loop_
_entity_poly.entity_id
_entity_poly.type
_entity_poly.pdbx_seq_one_letter_code
_entity_poly.pdbx_strand_id
1 'polypeptide(L)'
;MNVVHIDELEAIELPDGFVWRPVRRHFGIRAFGTNVYTPGASGRVVEEHTERRGQEEIYLVLRGRVRFTLGDDEHELGPGQLVHVSDPSLKRGAVKLSDDAAVLAIGGTPGEPFEASAWEYVFPAFPDLSAGRYDEAMQMLREGLETKPDNPAILYNLACAEA
;
A
#
# COMPACT_ATOMS: atom_id res chain seq x y z
N MET A 1 22.37 -1.29 -12.04
CA MET A 1 21.12 -1.98 -12.44
C MET A 1 20.55 -2.55 -11.16
N ASN A 2 19.35 -2.15 -10.79
CA ASN A 2 18.72 -2.61 -9.55
C ASN A 2 17.71 -3.70 -9.94
N VAL A 3 17.99 -4.93 -9.53
CA VAL A 3 17.11 -6.08 -9.70
C VAL A 3 16.82 -6.62 -8.31
N VAL A 4 15.56 -6.86 -7.99
CA VAL A 4 15.12 -7.42 -6.72
C VAL A 4 13.94 -8.36 -6.97
N HIS A 5 13.90 -9.47 -6.25
CA HIS A 5 12.70 -10.31 -6.21
C HIS A 5 11.70 -9.73 -5.21
N ILE A 6 10.40 -9.86 -5.48
CA ILE A 6 9.37 -9.30 -4.60
C ILE A 6 9.44 -9.79 -3.16
N ASP A 7 9.93 -11.00 -2.92
CA ASP A 7 10.08 -11.57 -1.58
C ASP A 7 11.33 -11.04 -0.85
N GLU A 8 12.26 -10.39 -1.55
CA GLU A 8 13.44 -9.72 -0.99
C GLU A 8 13.13 -8.25 -0.59
N LEU A 9 11.99 -7.70 -1.04
CA LEU A 9 11.53 -6.39 -0.59
C LEU A 9 11.16 -6.45 0.89
N GLU A 10 11.37 -5.35 1.57
CA GLU A 10 10.87 -5.16 2.93
C GLU A 10 9.39 -5.55 3.01
N ALA A 11 9.03 -6.34 4.00
CA ALA A 11 7.67 -6.79 4.23
C ALA A 11 7.15 -6.10 5.51
N ILE A 12 6.24 -5.17 5.36
CA ILE A 12 5.64 -4.41 6.46
C ILE A 12 4.24 -4.97 6.69
N GLU A 13 4.06 -5.67 7.80
CA GLU A 13 2.74 -6.14 8.22
C GLU A 13 1.96 -4.98 8.83
N LEU A 14 0.76 -4.75 8.31
CA LEU A 14 -0.09 -3.65 8.72
C LEU A 14 -1.14 -4.12 9.74
N PRO A 15 -1.63 -3.22 10.61
CA PRO A 15 -2.61 -3.57 11.64
C PRO A 15 -3.86 -4.27 11.10
N ASP A 16 -4.26 -3.95 9.86
CA ASP A 16 -5.39 -4.58 9.16
C ASP A 16 -5.09 -5.99 8.64
N GLY A 17 -3.87 -6.49 8.87
CA GLY A 17 -3.48 -7.87 8.62
C GLY A 17 -3.23 -8.19 7.15
N PHE A 18 -2.75 -7.26 6.35
CA PHE A 18 -2.10 -7.49 5.06
C PHE A 18 -0.65 -7.02 5.09
N VAL A 19 0.17 -7.47 4.14
CA VAL A 19 1.59 -7.12 4.07
C VAL A 19 1.83 -6.20 2.88
N TRP A 20 2.36 -5.02 3.17
CA TRP A 20 2.77 -4.02 2.20
C TRP A 20 4.27 -4.14 1.88
N ARG A 21 4.60 -4.18 0.59
CA ARG A 21 5.98 -4.21 0.08
C ARG A 21 6.22 -2.95 -0.77
N PRO A 22 7.01 -1.99 -0.28
CA PRO A 22 7.11 -0.64 -0.84
C PRO A 22 8.02 -0.57 -2.07
N VAL A 23 7.55 -1.04 -3.23
CA VAL A 23 8.31 -1.04 -4.50
C VAL A 23 8.73 0.37 -4.89
N ARG A 24 7.78 1.34 -4.86
CA ARG A 24 8.07 2.73 -5.19
C ARG A 24 9.19 3.30 -4.33
N ARG A 25 9.10 3.11 -3.02
CA ARG A 25 10.09 3.60 -2.04
C ARG A 25 11.45 2.93 -2.25
N HIS A 26 11.47 1.61 -2.44
CA HIS A 26 12.70 0.84 -2.65
C HIS A 26 13.51 1.35 -3.86
N PHE A 27 12.86 1.66 -4.97
CA PHE A 27 13.51 2.12 -6.19
C PHE A 27 13.58 3.65 -6.33
N GLY A 28 12.98 4.42 -5.43
CA GLY A 28 12.91 5.88 -5.52
C GLY A 28 12.09 6.39 -6.72
N ILE A 29 11.05 5.66 -7.12
CA ILE A 29 10.17 6.01 -8.25
C ILE A 29 9.39 7.28 -7.91
N ARG A 30 9.36 8.26 -8.83
CA ARG A 30 8.70 9.55 -8.65
C ARG A 30 7.53 9.79 -9.60
N ALA A 31 7.37 8.96 -10.62
CA ALA A 31 6.39 9.19 -11.70
C ALA A 31 5.01 8.58 -11.41
N PHE A 32 4.94 7.55 -10.58
CA PHE A 32 3.70 6.84 -10.25
C PHE A 32 3.85 6.09 -8.92
N GLY A 33 2.71 5.78 -8.30
CA GLY A 33 2.64 4.88 -7.15
C GLY A 33 2.75 3.43 -7.60
N THR A 34 3.51 2.61 -6.89
CA THR A 34 3.54 1.16 -7.12
C THR A 34 4.01 0.41 -5.89
N ASN A 35 3.26 -0.63 -5.55
CA ASN A 35 3.54 -1.47 -4.39
C ASN A 35 3.12 -2.90 -4.68
N VAL A 36 3.71 -3.85 -3.96
CA VAL A 36 3.22 -5.24 -3.92
C VAL A 36 2.54 -5.49 -2.58
N TYR A 37 1.41 -6.16 -2.65
CA TYR A 37 0.64 -6.60 -1.49
C TYR A 37 0.60 -8.12 -1.45
N THR A 38 0.80 -8.66 -0.25
CA THR A 38 0.69 -10.10 0.02
C THR A 38 -0.21 -10.32 1.25
N PRO A 39 -0.82 -11.50 1.40
CA PRO A 39 -1.70 -11.74 2.53
C PRO A 39 -0.92 -11.73 3.85
N GLY A 40 -1.49 -11.10 4.85
CA GLY A 40 -1.11 -11.24 6.25
C GLY A 40 -2.09 -12.15 7.00
N ALA A 41 -2.14 -11.99 8.32
CA ALA A 41 -2.93 -12.85 9.21
C ALA A 41 -4.44 -12.83 8.92
N SER A 42 -5.00 -11.70 8.47
CA SER A 42 -6.44 -11.58 8.12
C SER A 42 -6.83 -12.27 6.82
N GLY A 43 -5.86 -12.65 5.99
CA GLY A 43 -6.10 -13.11 4.63
C GLY A 43 -6.41 -11.99 3.63
N ARG A 44 -6.44 -10.73 4.07
CA ARG A 44 -6.57 -9.56 3.19
C ARG A 44 -5.29 -9.39 2.39
N VAL A 45 -5.43 -9.02 1.10
CA VAL A 45 -4.32 -8.73 0.19
C VAL A 45 -4.34 -7.26 -0.20
N VAL A 46 -5.49 -6.74 -0.58
CA VAL A 46 -5.71 -5.31 -0.82
C VAL A 46 -6.77 -4.85 0.16
N GLU A 47 -6.47 -3.79 0.91
CA GLU A 47 -7.45 -3.16 1.80
C GLU A 47 -8.65 -2.68 1.00
N GLU A 48 -9.85 -2.78 1.59
CA GLU A 48 -11.05 -2.25 0.97
C GLU A 48 -11.09 -0.73 1.10
N HIS A 49 -11.02 -0.02 -0.02
CA HIS A 49 -10.94 1.44 -0.06
C HIS A 49 -11.54 2.04 -1.33
N THR A 50 -11.63 3.37 -1.34
CA THR A 50 -11.88 4.22 -2.50
C THR A 50 -10.75 5.23 -2.61
N GLU A 51 -10.43 5.71 -3.82
CA GLU A 51 -9.43 6.75 -4.01
C GLU A 51 -10.06 8.14 -4.04
N ARG A 52 -9.67 8.98 -3.08
CA ARG A 52 -10.24 10.32 -2.94
C ARG A 52 -9.59 11.37 -3.84
N ARG A 53 -8.45 11.06 -4.45
CA ARG A 53 -7.62 12.00 -5.21
C ARG A 53 -7.74 11.83 -6.73
N GLY A 54 -8.72 11.11 -7.21
CA GLY A 54 -8.91 10.89 -8.64
C GLY A 54 -7.87 9.96 -9.28
N GLN A 55 -7.24 9.09 -8.50
CA GLN A 55 -6.26 8.14 -9.01
C GLN A 55 -6.94 7.03 -9.82
N GLU A 56 -6.39 6.77 -10.99
CA GLU A 56 -6.62 5.50 -11.71
C GLU A 56 -5.64 4.45 -11.22
N GLU A 57 -6.06 3.20 -11.16
CA GLU A 57 -5.24 2.11 -10.68
C GLU A 57 -5.34 0.86 -11.54
N ILE A 58 -4.23 0.17 -11.69
CA ILE A 58 -4.17 -1.19 -12.22
C ILE A 58 -3.67 -2.12 -11.11
N TYR A 59 -4.37 -3.24 -10.95
CA TYR A 59 -3.96 -4.35 -10.10
C TYR A 59 -3.64 -5.55 -10.98
N LEU A 60 -2.45 -6.13 -10.79
CA LEU A 60 -1.99 -7.32 -11.49
C LEU A 60 -1.72 -8.44 -10.50
N VAL A 61 -2.38 -9.58 -10.66
CA VAL A 61 -2.04 -10.77 -9.89
C VAL A 61 -0.73 -11.34 -10.41
N LEU A 62 0.32 -11.29 -9.58
CA LEU A 62 1.65 -11.79 -9.91
C LEU A 62 1.76 -13.30 -9.72
N ARG A 63 1.18 -13.81 -8.63
CA ARG A 63 1.14 -15.24 -8.27
C ARG A 63 -0.05 -15.54 -7.36
N GLY A 64 -0.35 -16.81 -7.19
CA GLY A 64 -1.47 -17.27 -6.38
C GLY A 64 -2.82 -16.85 -6.95
N ARG A 65 -3.86 -16.86 -6.11
CA ARG A 65 -5.22 -16.50 -6.49
C ARG A 65 -5.82 -15.56 -5.45
N VAL A 66 -6.63 -14.61 -5.90
CA VAL A 66 -7.37 -13.67 -5.07
C VAL A 66 -8.84 -13.60 -5.49
N ARG A 67 -9.71 -13.26 -4.54
CA ARG A 67 -11.04 -12.74 -4.83
C ARG A 67 -10.95 -11.22 -4.74
N PHE A 68 -11.17 -10.57 -5.87
CA PHE A 68 -11.15 -9.12 -6.01
C PHE A 68 -12.57 -8.60 -6.05
N THR A 69 -12.89 -7.63 -5.18
CA THR A 69 -14.18 -6.94 -5.13
C THR A 69 -14.04 -5.60 -5.83
N LEU A 70 -14.97 -5.28 -6.72
CA LEU A 70 -15.05 -4.03 -7.44
C LEU A 70 -16.50 -3.53 -7.42
N GLY A 71 -16.80 -2.56 -6.56
CA GLY A 71 -18.18 -2.20 -6.22
C GLY A 71 -18.90 -3.38 -5.58
N ASP A 72 -19.99 -3.81 -6.21
CA ASP A 72 -20.80 -4.97 -5.79
C ASP A 72 -20.38 -6.27 -6.50
N ASP A 73 -19.44 -6.20 -7.46
CA ASP A 73 -19.02 -7.36 -8.24
C ASP A 73 -17.80 -8.04 -7.61
N GLU A 74 -17.79 -9.38 -7.60
CA GLU A 74 -16.66 -10.20 -7.17
C GLU A 74 -16.08 -10.99 -8.35
N HIS A 75 -14.75 -11.00 -8.43
CA HIS A 75 -13.99 -11.71 -9.45
C HIS A 75 -12.89 -12.55 -8.84
N GLU A 76 -12.84 -13.84 -9.19
CA GLU A 76 -11.71 -14.70 -8.86
C GLU A 76 -10.62 -14.54 -9.91
N LEU A 77 -9.43 -14.10 -9.48
CA LEU A 77 -8.31 -13.78 -10.36
C LEU A 77 -7.08 -14.64 -10.03
N GLY A 78 -6.37 -15.02 -11.07
CA GLY A 78 -5.10 -15.72 -11.00
C GLY A 78 -3.96 -14.97 -11.69
N PRO A 79 -2.76 -15.56 -11.75
CA PRO A 79 -1.56 -14.91 -12.30
C PRO A 79 -1.76 -14.39 -13.72
N GLY A 80 -1.29 -13.16 -13.97
CA GLY A 80 -1.39 -12.49 -15.27
C GLY A 80 -2.73 -11.79 -15.53
N GLN A 81 -3.71 -11.93 -14.65
CA GLN A 81 -4.98 -11.22 -14.77
C GLN A 81 -4.88 -9.83 -14.13
N LEU A 82 -5.54 -8.87 -14.77
CA LEU A 82 -5.52 -7.46 -14.38
C LEU A 82 -6.93 -6.96 -14.08
N VAL A 83 -7.00 -6.02 -13.13
CA VAL A 83 -8.16 -5.18 -12.89
C VAL A 83 -7.75 -3.74 -13.11
N HIS A 84 -8.51 -2.99 -13.91
CA HIS A 84 -8.35 -1.55 -14.08
C HIS A 84 -9.51 -0.83 -13.39
N VAL A 85 -9.17 0.10 -12.54
CA VAL A 85 -10.12 0.96 -11.81
C VAL A 85 -9.91 2.39 -12.27
N SER A 86 -10.76 2.86 -13.20
CA SER A 86 -10.74 4.23 -13.72
C SER A 86 -11.64 5.19 -12.94
N ASP A 87 -12.62 4.65 -12.21
CA ASP A 87 -13.48 5.45 -11.32
C ASP A 87 -12.91 5.39 -9.88
N PRO A 88 -12.32 6.49 -9.38
CA PRO A 88 -11.73 6.52 -8.05
C PRO A 88 -12.76 6.35 -6.92
N SER A 89 -14.03 6.63 -7.17
CA SER A 89 -15.10 6.44 -6.19
C SER A 89 -15.54 4.99 -6.03
N LEU A 90 -15.19 4.14 -7.00
CA LEU A 90 -15.53 2.72 -6.96
C LEU A 90 -14.74 2.00 -5.87
N LYS A 91 -15.45 1.40 -4.95
CA LYS A 91 -14.85 0.64 -3.83
C LYS A 91 -14.15 -0.61 -4.37
N ARG A 92 -12.94 -0.88 -3.92
CA ARG A 92 -12.15 -2.05 -4.32
C ARG A 92 -11.40 -2.64 -3.16
N GLY A 93 -11.14 -3.94 -3.26
CA GLY A 93 -10.37 -4.70 -2.29
C GLY A 93 -10.08 -6.11 -2.78
N ALA A 94 -9.21 -6.85 -2.09
CA ALA A 94 -8.94 -8.23 -2.41
C ALA A 94 -8.62 -9.07 -1.18
N VAL A 95 -9.09 -10.33 -1.19
CA VAL A 95 -8.75 -11.35 -0.20
C VAL A 95 -8.08 -12.54 -0.89
N LYS A 96 -7.22 -13.24 -0.17
CA LYS A 96 -6.53 -14.43 -0.69
C LYS A 96 -7.49 -15.57 -0.94
N LEU A 97 -7.25 -16.30 -2.01
CA LEU A 97 -7.76 -17.65 -2.27
C LEU A 97 -6.65 -18.70 -2.20
N SER A 98 -5.38 -18.24 -2.20
CA SER A 98 -4.20 -19.08 -1.92
C SER A 98 -3.20 -18.30 -1.05
N ASP A 99 -2.39 -19.02 -0.26
CA ASP A 99 -1.49 -18.42 0.71
C ASP A 99 -0.31 -17.68 0.07
N ASP A 100 0.05 -18.05 -1.15
CA ASP A 100 1.12 -17.47 -1.94
C ASP A 100 0.68 -16.24 -2.76
N ALA A 101 -0.54 -15.75 -2.58
CA ALA A 101 -1.07 -14.64 -3.37
C ALA A 101 -0.18 -13.39 -3.29
N ALA A 102 0.05 -12.75 -4.44
CA ALA A 102 0.73 -11.47 -4.53
C ALA A 102 0.10 -10.61 -5.63
N VAL A 103 -0.21 -9.36 -5.30
CA VAL A 103 -0.84 -8.40 -6.20
C VAL A 103 0.05 -7.17 -6.31
N LEU A 104 0.41 -6.77 -7.53
CA LEU A 104 1.05 -5.50 -7.83
C LEU A 104 -0.04 -4.47 -8.08
N ALA A 105 0.03 -3.33 -7.38
CA ALA A 105 -0.76 -2.14 -7.67
C ALA A 105 0.12 -1.08 -8.31
N ILE A 106 -0.41 -0.40 -9.33
CA ILE A 106 0.19 0.77 -9.96
C ILE A 106 -0.91 1.81 -10.10
N GLY A 107 -0.63 3.03 -9.67
CA GLY A 107 -1.63 4.10 -9.74
C GLY A 107 -1.04 5.49 -9.87
N GLY A 108 -1.88 6.42 -10.30
CA GLY A 108 -1.56 7.84 -10.41
C GLY A 108 -2.76 8.66 -10.85
N THR A 109 -2.69 9.96 -10.64
CA THR A 109 -3.75 10.91 -11.05
C THR A 109 -3.48 11.37 -12.49
N PRO A 110 -4.42 11.20 -13.42
CA PRO A 110 -4.23 11.60 -14.80
C PRO A 110 -3.90 13.09 -14.93
N GLY A 111 -2.82 13.40 -15.65
CA GLY A 111 -2.39 14.77 -15.92
C GLY A 111 -1.74 15.51 -14.77
N GLU A 112 -1.55 14.89 -13.63
CA GLU A 112 -0.90 15.48 -12.46
C GLU A 112 0.44 14.79 -12.12
N PRO A 113 1.41 15.52 -11.55
CA PRO A 113 2.60 14.91 -10.97
C PRO A 113 2.21 13.95 -9.83
N PHE A 114 2.86 12.80 -9.79
CA PHE A 114 2.62 11.86 -8.69
C PHE A 114 3.10 12.44 -7.36
N GLU A 115 2.23 12.40 -6.36
CA GLU A 115 2.56 12.70 -4.97
C GLU A 115 2.39 11.45 -4.11
N ALA A 116 3.45 11.06 -3.40
CA ALA A 116 3.37 9.96 -2.44
C ALA A 116 2.27 10.22 -1.41
N SER A 117 1.48 9.21 -1.10
CA SER A 117 0.46 9.32 -0.06
C SER A 117 1.10 9.42 1.33
N ALA A 118 0.36 9.94 2.31
CA ALA A 118 0.83 9.98 3.69
C ALA A 118 1.11 8.58 4.26
N TRP A 119 0.42 7.57 3.77
CA TRP A 119 0.61 6.18 4.19
C TRP A 119 2.02 5.66 3.91
N GLU A 120 2.71 6.18 2.91
CA GLU A 120 4.09 5.79 2.64
C GLU A 120 5.10 6.26 3.70
N TYR A 121 4.68 7.14 4.60
CA TYR A 121 5.45 7.57 5.77
C TYR A 121 4.93 6.93 7.07
N VAL A 122 3.63 6.65 7.13
CA VAL A 122 2.99 6.06 8.32
C VAL A 122 3.22 4.55 8.38
N PHE A 123 3.04 3.82 7.27
CA PHE A 123 3.20 2.36 7.25
C PHE A 123 4.58 1.88 7.69
N PRO A 124 5.69 2.46 7.24
CA PRO A 124 7.01 2.06 7.71
C PRO A 124 7.25 2.31 9.21
N ALA A 125 6.50 3.22 9.84
CA ALA A 125 6.63 3.47 11.27
C ALA A 125 5.92 2.43 12.14
N PHE A 126 4.97 1.66 11.61
CA PHE A 126 4.20 0.69 12.40
C PHE A 126 5.04 -0.41 13.06
N PRO A 127 6.03 -1.04 12.42
CA PRO A 127 6.89 -2.02 13.09
C PRO A 127 7.60 -1.43 14.31
N ASP A 128 8.06 -0.19 14.22
CA ASP A 128 8.76 0.49 15.30
C ASP A 128 7.80 0.90 16.44
N LEU A 129 6.63 1.44 16.08
CA LEU A 129 5.57 1.73 17.05
C LEU A 129 5.15 0.46 17.80
N SER A 130 4.95 -0.64 17.10
CA SER A 130 4.54 -1.92 17.69
C SER A 130 5.61 -2.54 18.59
N ALA A 131 6.87 -2.26 18.30
CA ALA A 131 8.03 -2.75 19.07
C ALA A 131 8.45 -1.79 20.21
N GLY A 132 7.76 -0.66 20.37
CA GLY A 132 8.09 0.37 21.38
C GLY A 132 9.35 1.18 21.04
N ARG A 133 9.82 1.14 19.79
CA ARG A 133 10.93 1.97 19.31
C ARG A 133 10.39 3.32 18.81
N TYR A 134 9.95 4.13 19.77
CA TYR A 134 9.25 5.37 19.46
C TYR A 134 10.12 6.43 18.79
N ASP A 135 11.42 6.50 19.13
CA ASP A 135 12.34 7.46 18.53
C ASP A 135 12.53 7.22 17.03
N GLU A 136 12.69 5.96 16.62
CA GLU A 136 12.80 5.57 15.20
C GLU A 136 11.51 5.85 14.45
N ALA A 137 10.36 5.50 15.03
CA ALA A 137 9.07 5.81 14.46
C ALA A 137 8.85 7.32 14.29
N MET A 138 9.18 8.11 15.30
CA MET A 138 9.05 9.58 15.26
C MET A 138 9.95 10.19 14.19
N GLN A 139 11.18 9.70 14.01
CA GLN A 139 12.07 10.19 12.95
C GLN A 139 11.41 10.03 11.58
N MET A 140 10.89 8.84 11.28
CA MET A 140 10.23 8.55 10.00
C MET A 140 8.96 9.39 9.77
N LEU A 141 8.17 9.59 10.82
CA LEU A 141 6.97 10.44 10.75
C LEU A 141 7.32 11.91 10.54
N ARG A 142 8.40 12.41 11.16
CA ARG A 142 8.90 13.79 10.94
C ARG A 142 9.40 14.01 9.52
N GLU A 143 10.10 13.04 8.91
CA GLU A 143 10.44 13.08 7.48
C GLU A 143 9.19 13.21 6.59
N GLY A 144 8.10 12.53 6.97
CA GLY A 144 6.80 12.66 6.32
C GLY A 144 6.23 14.08 6.41
N LEU A 145 6.38 14.75 7.56
CA LEU A 145 5.91 16.12 7.77
C LEU A 145 6.72 17.15 6.97
N GLU A 146 7.99 16.90 6.65
CA GLU A 146 8.77 17.77 5.75
C GLU A 146 8.12 17.85 4.36
N THR A 147 7.50 16.77 3.92
CA THR A 147 6.81 16.70 2.61
C THR A 147 5.33 17.08 2.71
N LYS A 148 4.69 16.77 3.82
CA LYS A 148 3.25 16.97 4.08
C LYS A 148 3.01 17.55 5.47
N PRO A 149 3.32 18.85 5.70
CA PRO A 149 3.40 19.46 7.04
C PRO A 149 2.11 19.34 7.88
N ASP A 150 0.96 19.45 7.23
CA ASP A 150 -0.35 19.49 7.92
C ASP A 150 -1.14 18.17 7.76
N ASN A 151 -0.46 17.06 7.45
CA ASN A 151 -1.17 15.82 7.21
C ASN A 151 -1.67 15.20 8.52
N PRO A 152 -3.00 15.05 8.70
CA PRO A 152 -3.57 14.60 9.98
C PRO A 152 -3.19 13.17 10.35
N ALA A 153 -2.98 12.28 9.38
CA ALA A 153 -2.59 10.90 9.67
C ALA A 153 -1.15 10.84 10.21
N ILE A 154 -0.23 11.61 9.65
CA ILE A 154 1.16 11.68 10.13
C ILE A 154 1.20 12.33 11.51
N LEU A 155 0.51 13.46 11.69
CA LEU A 155 0.43 14.18 12.98
C LEU A 155 -0.16 13.30 14.09
N TYR A 156 -1.23 12.56 13.78
CA TYR A 156 -1.86 11.64 14.74
C TYR A 156 -0.88 10.54 15.19
N ASN A 157 -0.19 9.88 14.24
CA ASN A 157 0.75 8.82 14.59
C ASN A 157 1.97 9.36 15.34
N LEU A 158 2.43 10.58 15.00
CA LEU A 158 3.51 11.23 15.75
C LEU A 158 3.08 11.52 17.20
N ALA A 159 1.87 12.05 17.42
CA ALA A 159 1.35 12.28 18.75
C ALA A 159 1.19 10.97 19.57
N CYS A 160 0.79 9.87 18.90
CA CYS A 160 0.75 8.55 19.55
C CYS A 160 2.14 8.04 19.96
N ALA A 161 3.18 8.37 19.18
CA ALA A 161 4.55 7.97 19.51
C ALA A 161 5.16 8.83 20.63
N GLU A 162 4.69 10.06 20.82
CA GLU A 162 5.16 11.01 21.86
C GLU A 162 4.46 10.79 23.22
N ALA A 163 3.35 10.05 23.27
CA ALA A 163 2.55 9.82 24.48
C ALA A 163 3.05 8.65 25.33
#